data_c0631d7f71c12911e628827bde177ae2
#
_entry.id   c0631d7f71c12911e628827bde177ae2
#
_cell.length_a   1.000
_cell.length_b   1.000
_cell.length_c   1.000
_cell.angle_alpha   90.00
_cell.angle_beta   90.00
_cell.angle_gamma   90.00
#
_symmetry.space_group_name_H-M   'P 1'
#
loop_
_entity.id
_entity.type
_entity.pdbx_description
1 polymer ?
#
loop_
_entity_poly.entity_id
_entity_poly.type
_entity_poly.pdbx_seq_one_letter_code
_entity_poly.pdbx_strand_id
1 'polypeptide(L)'
;MSTFKEMLQASFKSNDTEEWLDVHFTRPIGLVFALFWNKLGVHPNVITILSIFLGIGAAYMFYYTDLWHNVAGVVLLMFANFCDSTDGQMARLTGKKTLVGRVLDGFSGDVWFFAIYIALCLRMMYQYIPGTAVHWGLIIWALAVVAGIFCHSPQASLADYYRQIHLFFLKGKAGSELDNSDQQRAIYDSLPKHKWFARLFYFNYAKYCKSQEKRTPRFQAFFKEYLKISGEDAEPGNESLAVSKVRADFVEGSRPLMKYTNLLTFNSRAICLYITCLLNCPWVYLLFEILVLTVLYVHMHSRHEHLCETMLEELKN
;
A
#
# COMPACT_ATOMS: atom_id res chain seq x y z
N MET A 1 -16.15 -23.79 16.86
CA MET A 1 -14.81 -23.35 16.39
C MET A 1 -14.92 -23.05 14.90
N SER A 2 -14.57 -21.83 14.50
CA SER A 2 -14.51 -21.47 13.07
C SER A 2 -13.43 -22.31 12.35
N THR A 3 -13.74 -22.78 11.16
CA THR A 3 -12.78 -23.53 10.35
C THR A 3 -11.63 -22.61 9.89
N PHE A 4 -10.46 -23.17 9.57
CA PHE A 4 -9.34 -22.37 9.00
C PHE A 4 -9.77 -21.55 7.77
N LYS A 5 -10.63 -22.12 6.93
CA LYS A 5 -11.17 -21.44 5.74
C LYS A 5 -12.03 -20.23 6.10
N GLU A 6 -12.87 -20.35 7.12
CA GLU A 6 -13.70 -19.22 7.61
C GLU A 6 -12.81 -18.11 8.23
N MET A 7 -11.80 -18.47 9.00
CA MET A 7 -10.84 -17.50 9.55
C MET A 7 -10.04 -16.81 8.45
N LEU A 8 -9.65 -17.55 7.41
CA LEU A 8 -8.95 -16.99 6.25
C LEU A 8 -9.83 -15.98 5.50
N GLN A 9 -11.08 -16.33 5.22
CA GLN A 9 -12.03 -15.42 4.56
C GLN A 9 -12.34 -14.18 5.41
N ALA A 10 -12.47 -14.34 6.72
CA ALA A 10 -12.64 -13.22 7.65
C ALA A 10 -11.41 -12.30 7.74
N SER A 11 -10.23 -12.79 7.34
CA SER A 11 -8.99 -12.00 7.29
C SER A 11 -8.87 -11.10 6.06
N PHE A 12 -9.69 -11.31 5.02
CA PHE A 12 -9.67 -10.51 3.79
C PHE A 12 -10.32 -9.14 3.99
N LYS A 13 -9.74 -8.10 3.37
CA LYS A 13 -10.39 -6.78 3.32
C LYS A 13 -11.63 -6.84 2.42
N SER A 14 -11.51 -7.40 1.21
CA SER A 14 -12.61 -7.66 0.26
C SER A 14 -12.12 -8.60 -0.84
N ASN A 15 -13.01 -9.42 -1.40
CA ASN A 15 -12.67 -10.27 -2.55
C ASN A 15 -12.28 -9.45 -3.79
N ASP A 16 -12.78 -8.23 -3.93
CA ASP A 16 -12.49 -7.34 -5.07
C ASP A 16 -11.07 -6.74 -5.00
N THR A 17 -10.49 -6.65 -3.79
CA THR A 17 -9.23 -5.92 -3.53
C THR A 17 -8.05 -6.81 -3.21
N GLU A 18 -8.24 -8.12 -3.02
CA GLU A 18 -7.15 -9.05 -2.74
C GLU A 18 -6.46 -9.51 -4.05
N GLU A 19 -5.14 -9.62 -4.02
CA GLU A 19 -4.36 -10.18 -5.12
C GLU A 19 -4.37 -11.70 -5.11
N TRP A 20 -4.21 -12.31 -6.28
CA TRP A 20 -4.14 -13.77 -6.40
C TRP A 20 -3.02 -14.39 -5.55
N LEU A 21 -1.82 -13.76 -5.56
CA LEU A 21 -0.69 -14.19 -4.73
C LEU A 21 -1.00 -14.06 -3.24
N ASP A 22 -1.66 -12.98 -2.84
CA ASP A 22 -2.03 -12.79 -1.46
C ASP A 22 -3.03 -13.84 -1.00
N VAL A 23 -4.08 -14.09 -1.79
CA VAL A 23 -5.11 -15.09 -1.47
C VAL A 23 -4.54 -16.51 -1.33
N HIS A 24 -3.59 -16.88 -2.23
CA HIS A 24 -3.11 -18.26 -2.29
C HIS A 24 -1.83 -18.53 -1.48
N PHE A 25 -1.01 -17.49 -1.22
CA PHE A 25 0.26 -17.64 -0.53
C PHE A 25 0.38 -16.78 0.72
N THR A 26 0.35 -15.44 0.57
CA THR A 26 0.68 -14.53 1.66
C THR A 26 -0.33 -14.61 2.81
N ARG A 27 -1.63 -14.63 2.51
CA ARG A 27 -2.69 -14.69 3.53
C ARG A 27 -2.76 -16.03 4.26
N PRO A 28 -2.73 -17.20 3.59
CA PRO A 28 -2.71 -18.49 4.28
C PRO A 28 -1.49 -18.65 5.17
N ILE A 29 -0.29 -18.31 4.67
CA ILE A 29 0.95 -18.36 5.45
C ILE A 29 0.90 -17.38 6.62
N GLY A 30 0.49 -16.13 6.37
CA GLY A 30 0.31 -15.12 7.40
C GLY A 30 -0.68 -15.54 8.49
N LEU A 31 -1.78 -16.23 8.14
CA LEU A 31 -2.75 -16.74 9.12
C LEU A 31 -2.15 -17.83 10.01
N VAL A 32 -1.38 -18.76 9.46
CA VAL A 32 -0.69 -19.77 10.24
C VAL A 32 0.25 -19.13 11.25
N PHE A 33 1.07 -18.16 10.82
CA PHE A 33 1.95 -17.41 11.71
C PHE A 33 1.16 -16.56 12.71
N ALA A 34 0.06 -15.93 12.29
CA ALA A 34 -0.79 -15.13 13.19
C ALA A 34 -1.36 -15.98 14.34
N LEU A 35 -1.85 -17.19 14.04
CA LEU A 35 -2.34 -18.13 15.05
C LEU A 35 -1.23 -18.62 15.97
N PHE A 36 -0.05 -18.90 15.41
CA PHE A 36 1.13 -19.31 16.17
C PHE A 36 1.59 -18.24 17.16
N TRP A 37 1.83 -17.02 16.67
CA TRP A 37 2.29 -15.89 17.49
C TRP A 37 1.24 -15.45 18.51
N ASN A 38 -0.04 -15.48 18.14
CA ASN A 38 -1.12 -15.18 19.07
C ASN A 38 -1.19 -16.18 20.22
N LYS A 39 -0.94 -17.46 19.95
CA LYS A 39 -0.85 -18.51 21.01
C LYS A 39 0.31 -18.25 21.98
N LEU A 40 1.39 -17.65 21.51
CA LEU A 40 2.53 -17.24 22.33
C LEU A 40 2.33 -15.90 23.04
N GLY A 41 1.19 -15.23 22.83
CA GLY A 41 0.88 -13.93 23.44
C GLY A 41 1.68 -12.75 22.86
N VAL A 42 2.32 -12.92 21.70
CA VAL A 42 3.10 -11.87 21.04
C VAL A 42 2.17 -10.76 20.53
N HIS A 43 2.56 -9.50 20.73
CA HIS A 43 1.80 -8.36 20.24
C HIS A 43 2.02 -8.13 18.73
N PRO A 44 0.99 -7.77 17.91
CA PRO A 44 1.15 -7.53 16.47
C PRO A 44 2.31 -6.58 16.13
N ASN A 45 2.48 -5.48 16.86
CA ASN A 45 3.56 -4.50 16.61
C ASN A 45 4.99 -5.11 16.67
N VAL A 46 5.18 -6.18 17.45
CA VAL A 46 6.48 -6.89 17.51
C VAL A 46 6.77 -7.57 16.17
N ILE A 47 5.74 -8.12 15.54
CA ILE A 47 5.86 -8.76 14.23
C ILE A 47 6.13 -7.72 13.13
N THR A 48 5.47 -6.55 13.20
CA THR A 48 5.78 -5.42 12.30
C THR A 48 7.22 -4.95 12.45
N ILE A 49 7.73 -4.83 13.68
CA ILE A 49 9.16 -4.48 13.92
C ILE A 49 10.08 -5.56 13.35
N LEU A 50 9.75 -6.84 13.53
CA LEU A 50 10.51 -7.94 12.94
C LEU A 50 10.54 -7.84 11.41
N SER A 51 9.41 -7.51 10.77
CA SER A 51 9.34 -7.32 9.31
C SER A 51 10.29 -6.21 8.83
N ILE A 52 10.40 -5.11 9.60
CA ILE A 52 11.34 -4.02 9.28
C ILE A 52 12.78 -4.53 9.29
N PHE A 53 13.19 -5.28 10.31
CA PHE A 53 14.55 -5.83 10.38
C PHE A 53 14.83 -6.83 9.24
N LEU A 54 13.85 -7.67 8.90
CA LEU A 54 13.97 -8.61 7.78
C LEU A 54 14.10 -7.86 6.44
N GLY A 55 13.33 -6.80 6.22
CA GLY A 55 13.41 -5.98 5.01
C GLY A 55 14.74 -5.24 4.87
N ILE A 56 15.27 -4.68 5.98
CA ILE A 56 16.61 -4.07 6.00
C ILE A 56 17.68 -5.15 5.75
N GLY A 57 17.54 -6.33 6.35
CA GLY A 57 18.42 -7.46 6.11
C GLY A 57 18.40 -7.90 4.65
N ALA A 58 17.23 -7.92 4.01
CA ALA A 58 17.10 -8.18 2.56
C ALA A 58 17.86 -7.13 1.73
N ALA A 59 17.71 -5.85 2.05
CA ALA A 59 18.43 -4.78 1.40
C ALA A 59 19.95 -4.95 1.50
N TYR A 60 20.45 -5.31 2.69
CA TYR A 60 21.87 -5.60 2.90
C TYR A 60 22.35 -6.77 2.04
N MET A 61 21.52 -7.82 1.88
CA MET A 61 21.85 -8.94 0.98
C MET A 61 21.87 -8.53 -0.50
N PHE A 62 20.94 -7.68 -0.94
CA PHE A 62 20.91 -7.17 -2.31
C PHE A 62 22.05 -6.23 -2.67
N TYR A 63 22.80 -5.74 -1.70
CA TYR A 63 24.05 -5.02 -1.96
C TYR A 63 25.09 -5.88 -2.68
N TYR A 64 25.16 -7.17 -2.37
CA TYR A 64 26.11 -8.10 -2.97
C TYR A 64 25.69 -8.52 -4.39
N THR A 65 26.68 -8.91 -5.22
CA THR A 65 26.44 -9.29 -6.61
C THR A 65 26.33 -10.78 -6.85
N ASP A 66 26.76 -11.60 -5.88
CA ASP A 66 26.72 -13.04 -6.01
C ASP A 66 25.32 -13.64 -5.78
N LEU A 67 25.10 -14.80 -6.36
CA LEU A 67 23.80 -15.48 -6.37
C LEU A 67 23.28 -15.78 -4.96
N TRP A 68 24.13 -16.24 -4.05
CA TRP A 68 23.67 -16.71 -2.73
C TRP A 68 23.17 -15.59 -1.83
N HIS A 69 23.86 -14.44 -1.84
CA HIS A 69 23.37 -13.25 -1.15
C HIS A 69 22.05 -12.76 -1.77
N ASN A 70 21.92 -12.75 -3.10
CA ASN A 70 20.66 -12.36 -3.72
C ASN A 70 19.52 -13.34 -3.40
N VAL A 71 19.77 -14.65 -3.37
CA VAL A 71 18.76 -15.64 -2.90
C VAL A 71 18.38 -15.39 -1.45
N ALA A 72 19.36 -15.14 -0.58
CA ALA A 72 19.09 -14.79 0.81
C ALA A 72 18.26 -13.49 0.93
N GLY A 73 18.55 -12.48 0.12
CA GLY A 73 17.78 -11.24 0.04
C GLY A 73 16.32 -11.48 -0.36
N VAL A 74 16.10 -12.31 -1.39
CA VAL A 74 14.74 -12.73 -1.80
C VAL A 74 13.99 -13.40 -0.66
N VAL A 75 14.61 -14.37 0.00
CA VAL A 75 14.00 -15.11 1.11
C VAL A 75 13.66 -14.18 2.28
N LEU A 76 14.59 -13.29 2.66
CA LEU A 76 14.36 -12.33 3.75
C LEU A 76 13.22 -11.36 3.43
N LEU A 77 13.13 -10.86 2.20
CA LEU A 77 12.05 -9.93 1.82
C LEU A 77 10.70 -10.64 1.72
N MET A 78 10.67 -11.90 1.29
CA MET A 78 9.45 -12.73 1.36
C MET A 78 8.99 -12.92 2.81
N PHE A 79 9.91 -13.22 3.74
CA PHE A 79 9.57 -13.33 5.15
C PHE A 79 9.14 -11.99 5.77
N ALA A 80 9.74 -10.87 5.36
CA ALA A 80 9.27 -9.54 5.76
C ALA A 80 7.80 -9.32 5.35
N ASN A 81 7.44 -9.65 4.12
CA ASN A 81 6.07 -9.56 3.63
C ASN A 81 5.10 -10.52 4.36
N PHE A 82 5.54 -11.74 4.70
CA PHE A 82 4.74 -12.66 5.51
C PHE A 82 4.50 -12.12 6.92
N CYS A 83 5.50 -11.52 7.55
CA CYS A 83 5.36 -10.88 8.85
C CYS A 83 4.38 -9.70 8.80
N ASP A 84 4.47 -8.84 7.79
CA ASP A 84 3.55 -7.74 7.54
C ASP A 84 2.09 -8.23 7.37
N SER A 85 1.88 -9.25 6.55
CA SER A 85 0.56 -9.89 6.43
C SER A 85 0.08 -10.49 7.77
N THR A 86 0.99 -11.04 8.57
CA THR A 86 0.71 -11.67 9.86
C THR A 86 0.22 -10.67 10.89
N ASP A 87 0.88 -9.52 11.04
CA ASP A 87 0.54 -8.53 12.06
C ASP A 87 -0.85 -7.91 11.81
N GLY A 88 -1.18 -7.60 10.54
CA GLY A 88 -2.50 -7.15 10.16
C GLY A 88 -3.60 -8.20 10.41
N GLN A 89 -3.31 -9.48 10.19
CA GLN A 89 -4.25 -10.57 10.52
C GLN A 89 -4.40 -10.75 12.04
N MET A 90 -3.29 -10.70 12.79
CA MET A 90 -3.31 -10.73 14.26
C MET A 90 -4.12 -9.58 14.83
N ALA A 91 -3.93 -8.34 14.33
CA ALA A 91 -4.67 -7.17 14.79
C ALA A 91 -6.18 -7.32 14.56
N ARG A 92 -6.59 -7.91 13.44
CA ARG A 92 -8.00 -8.22 13.13
C ARG A 92 -8.57 -9.31 14.02
N LEU A 93 -7.86 -10.42 14.18
CA LEU A 93 -8.30 -11.59 14.99
C LEU A 93 -8.41 -11.27 16.48
N THR A 94 -7.51 -10.42 16.99
CA THR A 94 -7.44 -10.10 18.42
C THR A 94 -8.17 -8.81 18.80
N GLY A 95 -8.63 -8.03 17.82
CA GLY A 95 -9.19 -6.68 18.04
C GLY A 95 -8.17 -5.65 18.52
N LYS A 96 -6.88 -5.98 18.56
CA LYS A 96 -5.80 -5.10 19.04
C LYS A 96 -5.32 -4.14 17.95
N LYS A 97 -6.22 -3.30 17.47
CA LYS A 97 -5.86 -2.21 16.56
C LYS A 97 -5.36 -1.01 17.35
N THR A 98 -4.11 -0.61 17.14
CA THR A 98 -3.50 0.56 17.78
C THR A 98 -3.04 1.58 16.75
N LEU A 99 -3.03 2.87 17.13
CA LEU A 99 -2.47 3.92 16.28
C LEU A 99 -1.00 3.65 15.92
N VAL A 100 -0.20 3.20 16.91
CA VAL A 100 1.20 2.84 16.70
C VAL A 100 1.33 1.68 15.71
N GLY A 101 0.46 0.65 15.80
CA GLY A 101 0.43 -0.47 14.86
C GLY A 101 0.15 -0.01 13.44
N ARG A 102 -0.88 0.84 13.23
CA ARG A 102 -1.20 1.42 11.92
C ARG A 102 -0.04 2.23 11.33
N VAL A 103 0.67 3.01 12.18
CA VAL A 103 1.85 3.77 11.75
C VAL A 103 2.98 2.86 11.31
N LEU A 104 3.28 1.85 12.13
CA LEU A 104 4.37 0.91 11.85
C LEU A 104 4.08 0.08 10.59
N ASP A 105 2.85 -0.40 10.43
CA ASP A 105 2.38 -1.17 9.26
C ASP A 105 2.54 -0.32 7.97
N GLY A 106 2.01 0.90 7.94
CA GLY A 106 2.17 1.79 6.78
C GLY A 106 3.61 2.22 6.51
N PHE A 107 4.48 2.25 7.53
CA PHE A 107 5.87 2.67 7.42
C PHE A 107 6.84 1.52 7.09
N SER A 108 6.48 0.28 7.40
CA SER A 108 7.34 -0.89 7.22
C SER A 108 7.80 -1.06 5.78
N GLY A 109 6.88 -1.04 4.83
CA GLY A 109 7.16 -1.14 3.40
C GLY A 109 8.02 0.00 2.87
N ASP A 110 7.78 1.23 3.32
CA ASP A 110 8.59 2.40 2.93
C ASP A 110 10.05 2.23 3.39
N VAL A 111 10.27 1.72 4.61
CA VAL A 111 11.62 1.46 5.13
C VAL A 111 12.33 0.38 4.31
N TRP A 112 11.64 -0.71 3.95
CA TRP A 112 12.25 -1.77 3.14
C TRP A 112 12.72 -1.23 1.80
N PHE A 113 11.84 -0.58 1.06
CA PHE A 113 12.18 -0.07 -0.27
C PHE A 113 13.21 1.05 -0.21
N PHE A 114 13.15 1.93 0.78
CA PHE A 114 14.19 2.95 0.98
C PHE A 114 15.57 2.33 1.18
N ALA A 115 15.69 1.31 2.05
CA ALA A 115 16.94 0.59 2.27
C ALA A 115 17.39 -0.15 1.00
N ILE A 116 16.46 -0.77 0.25
CA ILE A 116 16.74 -1.46 -1.01
C ILE A 116 17.28 -0.48 -2.05
N TYR A 117 16.65 0.68 -2.25
CA TYR A 117 17.15 1.69 -3.22
C TYR A 117 18.58 2.12 -2.89
N ILE A 118 18.89 2.37 -1.60
CA ILE A 118 20.26 2.70 -1.17
C ILE A 118 21.22 1.53 -1.49
N ALA A 119 20.86 0.30 -1.14
CA ALA A 119 21.69 -0.88 -1.37
C ALA A 119 21.99 -1.08 -2.87
N LEU A 120 20.97 -0.91 -3.74
CA LEU A 120 21.14 -1.00 -5.19
C LEU A 120 22.05 0.11 -5.74
N CYS A 121 21.91 1.34 -5.24
CA CYS A 121 22.78 2.44 -5.63
C CYS A 121 24.25 2.14 -5.25
N LEU A 122 24.49 1.72 -4.02
CA LEU A 122 25.83 1.36 -3.53
C LEU A 122 26.44 0.18 -4.31
N ARG A 123 25.61 -0.82 -4.63
CA ARG A 123 26.03 -1.99 -5.45
C ARG A 123 26.48 -1.57 -6.83
N MET A 124 25.75 -0.63 -7.46
CA MET A 124 25.90 -0.36 -8.88
C MET A 124 26.81 0.82 -9.20
N MET A 125 27.04 1.75 -8.27
CA MET A 125 27.73 3.01 -8.56
C MET A 125 29.13 2.83 -9.19
N TYR A 126 29.79 1.72 -8.91
CA TYR A 126 31.11 1.39 -9.48
C TYR A 126 31.03 0.42 -10.68
N GLN A 127 29.83 -0.02 -11.07
CA GLN A 127 29.64 -0.88 -12.24
C GLN A 127 29.50 -0.05 -13.52
N TYR A 128 29.83 -0.65 -14.66
CA TYR A 128 29.64 0.00 -15.95
C TYR A 128 28.17 -0.05 -16.38
N ILE A 129 27.72 1.03 -17.04
CA ILE A 129 26.44 1.01 -17.74
C ILE A 129 26.55 0.01 -18.90
N PRO A 130 25.61 -0.94 -19.03
CA PRO A 130 25.68 -1.98 -20.06
C PRO A 130 25.91 -1.43 -21.46
N GLY A 131 26.90 -1.99 -22.17
CA GLY A 131 27.27 -1.56 -23.51
C GLY A 131 28.07 -0.26 -23.59
N THR A 132 28.55 0.29 -22.46
CA THR A 132 29.34 1.51 -22.43
C THR A 132 30.61 1.36 -21.59
N ALA A 133 31.53 2.33 -21.70
CA ALA A 133 32.72 2.44 -20.84
C ALA A 133 32.49 3.42 -19.66
N VAL A 134 31.24 3.81 -19.39
CA VAL A 134 30.88 4.79 -18.35
C VAL A 134 30.35 4.06 -17.12
N HIS A 135 30.85 4.43 -15.94
CA HIS A 135 30.28 3.93 -14.67
C HIS A 135 28.94 4.58 -14.36
N TRP A 136 28.06 3.85 -13.66
CA TRP A 136 26.79 4.40 -13.20
C TRP A 136 26.97 5.64 -12.31
N GLY A 137 27.97 5.63 -11.40
CA GLY A 137 28.29 6.78 -10.55
C GLY A 137 27.06 7.43 -9.92
N LEU A 138 26.92 8.75 -10.08
CA LEU A 138 25.77 9.51 -9.58
C LEU A 138 24.47 9.30 -10.40
N ILE A 139 24.57 8.76 -11.62
CA ILE A 139 23.42 8.50 -12.48
C ILE A 139 22.46 7.51 -11.81
N ILE A 140 23.00 6.46 -11.16
CA ILE A 140 22.15 5.48 -10.48
C ILE A 140 21.39 6.08 -9.29
N TRP A 141 21.99 7.03 -8.57
CA TRP A 141 21.32 7.75 -7.48
C TRP A 141 20.19 8.64 -8.00
N ALA A 142 20.44 9.37 -9.10
CA ALA A 142 19.40 10.15 -9.75
C ALA A 142 18.25 9.26 -10.22
N LEU A 143 18.55 8.11 -10.82
CA LEU A 143 17.56 7.13 -11.28
C LEU A 143 16.75 6.58 -10.09
N ALA A 144 17.41 6.23 -8.98
CA ALA A 144 16.75 5.73 -7.77
C ALA A 144 15.85 6.79 -7.09
N VAL A 145 16.27 8.06 -7.10
CA VAL A 145 15.44 9.18 -6.60
C VAL A 145 14.18 9.33 -7.46
N VAL A 146 14.32 9.27 -8.80
CA VAL A 146 13.17 9.31 -9.71
C VAL A 146 12.26 8.10 -9.47
N ALA A 147 12.81 6.89 -9.44
CA ALA A 147 12.05 5.67 -9.21
C ALA A 147 11.34 5.68 -7.84
N GLY A 148 12.05 5.98 -6.75
CA GLY A 148 11.51 5.88 -5.39
C GLY A 148 10.59 7.03 -5.00
N ILE A 149 11.02 8.28 -5.21
CA ILE A 149 10.30 9.46 -4.71
C ILE A 149 9.21 9.90 -5.70
N PHE A 150 9.55 9.99 -6.98
CA PHE A 150 8.62 10.55 -7.98
C PHE A 150 7.71 9.50 -8.62
N CYS A 151 8.08 8.21 -8.59
CA CYS A 151 7.27 7.13 -9.14
C CYS A 151 6.66 6.24 -8.06
N HIS A 152 7.45 5.50 -7.29
CA HIS A 152 6.97 4.53 -6.31
C HIS A 152 6.00 5.15 -5.29
N SER A 153 6.43 6.19 -4.60
CA SER A 153 5.64 6.80 -3.53
C SER A 153 4.25 7.28 -4.00
N PRO A 154 4.10 8.06 -5.10
CA PRO A 154 2.78 8.42 -5.59
C PRO A 154 1.96 7.25 -6.14
N GLN A 155 2.59 6.26 -6.78
CA GLN A 155 1.92 5.08 -7.31
C GLN A 155 1.31 4.23 -6.18
N ALA A 156 2.10 3.91 -5.15
CA ALA A 156 1.64 3.15 -3.99
C ALA A 156 0.56 3.90 -3.20
N SER A 157 0.77 5.20 -2.96
CA SER A 157 -0.17 6.06 -2.23
C SER A 157 -1.55 6.14 -2.91
N LEU A 158 -1.62 6.35 -4.23
CA LEU A 158 -2.91 6.40 -4.92
C LEU A 158 -3.52 5.02 -5.16
N ALA A 159 -2.71 3.97 -5.32
CA ALA A 159 -3.23 2.61 -5.38
C ALA A 159 -3.97 2.23 -4.09
N ASP A 160 -3.38 2.54 -2.93
CA ASP A 160 -4.06 2.34 -1.65
C ASP A 160 -5.29 3.26 -1.51
N TYR A 161 -5.19 4.53 -1.87
CA TYR A 161 -6.30 5.47 -1.79
C TYR A 161 -7.51 5.01 -2.60
N TYR A 162 -7.32 4.56 -3.85
CA TYR A 162 -8.41 4.04 -4.69
C TYR A 162 -9.00 2.74 -4.15
N ARG A 163 -8.18 1.91 -3.51
CA ARG A 163 -8.67 0.73 -2.78
C ARG A 163 -9.54 1.14 -1.60
N GLN A 164 -9.15 2.15 -0.82
CA GLN A 164 -9.95 2.66 0.29
C GLN A 164 -11.25 3.31 -0.18
N ILE A 165 -11.23 4.04 -1.29
CA ILE A 165 -12.44 4.59 -1.92
C ILE A 165 -13.39 3.46 -2.31
N HIS A 166 -12.91 2.43 -3.02
CA HIS A 166 -13.73 1.27 -3.40
C HIS A 166 -14.33 0.57 -2.18
N LEU A 167 -13.54 0.35 -1.12
CA LEU A 167 -14.01 -0.25 0.12
C LEU A 167 -15.04 0.61 0.83
N PHE A 168 -14.94 1.93 0.78
CA PHE A 168 -15.93 2.85 1.34
C PHE A 168 -17.29 2.67 0.66
N PHE A 169 -17.34 2.66 -0.66
CA PHE A 169 -18.58 2.44 -1.39
C PHE A 169 -19.11 1.00 -1.25
N LEU A 170 -18.24 0.01 -1.06
CA LEU A 170 -18.62 -1.39 -0.91
C LEU A 170 -19.11 -1.72 0.50
N LYS A 171 -18.43 -1.23 1.56
CA LYS A 171 -18.61 -1.65 2.96
C LYS A 171 -18.97 -0.53 3.93
N GLY A 172 -19.05 0.71 3.47
CA GLY A 172 -19.24 1.87 4.34
C GLY A 172 -17.97 2.36 5.03
N LYS A 173 -18.15 3.40 5.86
CA LYS A 173 -17.06 4.04 6.61
C LYS A 173 -16.36 3.08 7.56
N ALA A 174 -17.12 2.21 8.23
CA ALA A 174 -16.54 1.21 9.16
C ALA A 174 -15.68 0.15 8.45
N GLY A 175 -15.91 -0.10 7.16
CA GLY A 175 -15.20 -1.09 6.35
C GLY A 175 -14.01 -0.53 5.56
N SER A 176 -13.73 0.77 5.64
CA SER A 176 -12.66 1.45 4.92
C SER A 176 -11.80 2.32 5.83
N GLU A 177 -10.61 2.66 5.34
CA GLU A 177 -9.69 3.62 5.96
C GLU A 177 -9.59 4.90 5.11
N LEU A 178 -10.74 5.31 4.53
CA LEU A 178 -10.81 6.54 3.74
C LEU A 178 -10.85 7.74 4.69
N ASP A 179 -9.68 8.30 4.95
CA ASP A 179 -9.48 9.43 5.84
C ASP A 179 -9.45 10.77 5.06
N ASN A 180 -9.86 11.83 5.75
CA ASN A 180 -9.90 13.19 5.24
C ASN A 180 -8.81 14.04 5.91
N SER A 181 -8.10 14.88 5.13
CA SER A 181 -6.98 15.69 5.62
C SER A 181 -7.39 16.70 6.70
N ASP A 182 -8.56 17.29 6.60
CA ASP A 182 -9.06 18.29 7.56
C ASP A 182 -9.40 17.62 8.91
N GLN A 183 -10.02 16.42 8.89
CA GLN A 183 -10.27 15.64 10.11
C GLN A 183 -8.98 15.24 10.80
N GLN A 184 -7.97 14.77 10.05
CA GLN A 184 -6.67 14.39 10.59
C GLN A 184 -5.92 15.61 11.15
N ARG A 185 -6.09 16.77 10.51
CA ARG A 185 -5.55 18.04 10.99
C ARG A 185 -6.24 18.50 12.27
N ALA A 186 -7.56 18.39 12.38
CA ALA A 186 -8.30 18.71 13.59
C ALA A 186 -7.85 17.82 14.77
N ILE A 187 -7.61 16.53 14.55
CA ILE A 187 -7.03 15.64 15.56
C ILE A 187 -5.65 16.14 16.01
N TYR A 188 -4.76 16.48 15.05
CA TYR A 188 -3.45 17.06 15.38
C TYR A 188 -3.57 18.30 16.26
N ASP A 189 -4.46 19.21 15.93
CA ASP A 189 -4.62 20.49 16.64
C ASP A 189 -5.21 20.28 18.06
N SER A 190 -6.04 19.24 18.26
CA SER A 190 -6.61 18.88 19.56
C SER A 190 -5.62 18.19 20.51
N LEU A 191 -4.51 17.63 20.00
CA LEU A 191 -3.57 16.86 20.80
C LEU A 191 -2.69 17.78 21.69
N PRO A 192 -2.53 17.46 22.98
CA PRO A 192 -1.66 18.18 23.87
C PRO A 192 -0.16 18.06 23.47
N LYS A 193 0.63 19.11 23.72
CA LYS A 193 2.04 19.21 23.27
C LYS A 193 2.92 18.06 23.76
N HIS A 194 2.66 17.51 24.95
CA HIS A 194 3.45 16.40 25.50
C HIS A 194 3.28 15.08 24.72
N LYS A 195 2.20 14.92 23.96
CA LYS A 195 1.98 13.77 23.07
C LYS A 195 2.69 13.97 21.71
N TRP A 196 3.97 14.37 21.76
CA TRP A 196 4.75 14.77 20.59
C TRP A 196 4.78 13.71 19.46
N PHE A 197 4.83 12.42 19.82
CA PHE A 197 4.83 11.32 18.84
C PHE A 197 3.50 11.25 18.07
N ALA A 198 2.37 11.29 18.78
CA ALA A 198 1.05 11.31 18.14
C ALA A 198 0.87 12.57 17.28
N ARG A 199 1.35 13.74 17.77
CA ARG A 199 1.32 14.98 17.00
C ARG A 199 2.14 14.87 15.71
N LEU A 200 3.36 14.33 15.78
CA LEU A 200 4.22 14.12 14.61
C LEU A 200 3.52 13.19 13.59
N PHE A 201 2.91 12.13 14.07
CA PHE A 201 2.14 11.21 13.22
C PHE A 201 0.99 11.94 12.51
N TYR A 202 0.05 12.53 13.26
CA TYR A 202 -1.12 13.17 12.65
C TYR A 202 -0.76 14.35 11.75
N PHE A 203 0.33 15.06 12.02
CA PHE A 203 0.83 16.10 11.13
C PHE A 203 1.28 15.54 9.76
N ASN A 204 2.05 14.46 9.76
CA ASN A 204 2.50 13.83 8.52
C ASN A 204 1.34 13.10 7.83
N TYR A 205 0.47 12.45 8.58
CA TYR A 205 -0.67 11.73 8.03
C TYR A 205 -1.70 12.69 7.39
N ALA A 206 -1.97 13.84 8.00
CA ALA A 206 -2.80 14.88 7.39
C ALA A 206 -2.19 15.39 6.07
N LYS A 207 -0.87 15.56 6.00
CA LYS A 207 -0.18 15.93 4.74
C LYS A 207 -0.29 14.82 3.68
N TYR A 208 -0.19 13.56 4.09
CA TYR A 208 -0.36 12.40 3.22
C TYR A 208 -1.77 12.37 2.62
N CYS A 209 -2.83 12.47 3.44
CA CYS A 209 -4.22 12.56 2.98
C CYS A 209 -4.40 13.76 2.03
N LYS A 210 -3.89 14.94 2.40
CA LYS A 210 -3.98 16.14 1.55
C LYS A 210 -3.28 15.96 0.19
N SER A 211 -2.19 15.22 0.15
CA SER A 211 -1.51 14.89 -1.11
C SER A 211 -2.37 13.97 -2.00
N GLN A 212 -3.09 13.02 -1.42
CA GLN A 212 -4.03 12.14 -2.13
C GLN A 212 -5.22 12.95 -2.66
N GLU A 213 -5.85 13.77 -1.82
CA GLU A 213 -6.96 14.66 -2.19
C GLU A 213 -6.59 15.61 -3.34
N LYS A 214 -5.41 16.24 -3.26
CA LYS A 214 -4.93 17.16 -4.30
C LYS A 214 -4.75 16.49 -5.67
N ARG A 215 -4.42 15.20 -5.68
CA ARG A 215 -4.23 14.43 -6.91
C ARG A 215 -5.53 13.87 -7.48
N THR A 216 -6.63 13.88 -6.74
CA THR A 216 -7.92 13.30 -7.13
C THR A 216 -9.05 14.33 -7.13
N PRO A 217 -8.94 15.42 -7.90
CA PRO A 217 -9.88 16.54 -7.83
C PRO A 217 -11.31 16.16 -8.25
N ARG A 218 -11.47 15.27 -9.24
CA ARG A 218 -12.80 14.83 -9.68
C ARG A 218 -13.47 13.94 -8.66
N PHE A 219 -12.70 13.03 -8.04
CA PHE A 219 -13.21 12.27 -6.90
C PHE A 219 -13.66 13.19 -5.76
N GLN A 220 -12.86 14.20 -5.37
CA GLN A 220 -13.24 15.12 -4.30
C GLN A 220 -14.54 15.87 -4.61
N ALA A 221 -14.72 16.29 -5.87
CA ALA A 221 -15.95 16.95 -6.31
C ALA A 221 -17.16 16.01 -6.24
N PHE A 222 -17.03 14.78 -6.75
CA PHE A 222 -18.07 13.75 -6.68
C PHE A 222 -18.40 13.39 -5.22
N PHE A 223 -17.38 13.13 -4.41
CA PHE A 223 -17.55 12.70 -3.03
C PHE A 223 -18.27 13.76 -2.17
N LYS A 224 -17.96 15.03 -2.40
CA LYS A 224 -18.64 16.15 -1.75
C LYS A 224 -20.14 16.18 -2.07
N GLU A 225 -20.54 15.98 -3.32
CA GLU A 225 -21.95 15.92 -3.70
C GLU A 225 -22.61 14.65 -3.18
N TYR A 226 -21.92 13.51 -3.24
CA TYR A 226 -22.39 12.26 -2.65
C TYR A 226 -22.72 12.41 -1.15
N LEU A 227 -21.83 13.02 -0.36
CA LEU A 227 -22.04 13.24 1.07
C LEU A 227 -23.23 14.15 1.39
N LYS A 228 -23.61 15.07 0.50
CA LYS A 228 -24.83 15.91 0.69
C LYS A 228 -26.12 15.10 0.64
N ILE A 229 -26.16 14.05 -0.19
CA ILE A 229 -27.37 13.22 -0.33
C ILE A 229 -27.38 12.01 0.60
N SER A 230 -26.20 11.47 0.95
CA SER A 230 -26.07 10.31 1.82
C SER A 230 -25.98 10.66 3.31
N GLY A 231 -25.47 11.85 3.63
CA GLY A 231 -24.98 12.17 4.97
C GLY A 231 -23.61 11.56 5.26
N GLU A 232 -22.91 12.07 6.27
CA GLU A 232 -21.54 11.65 6.62
C GLU A 232 -21.46 10.23 7.22
N ASP A 233 -22.54 9.73 7.79
CA ASP A 233 -22.61 8.47 8.52
C ASP A 233 -23.51 7.42 7.85
N ALA A 234 -23.79 7.57 6.53
CA ALA A 234 -24.60 6.61 5.82
C ALA A 234 -23.86 5.26 5.67
N GLU A 235 -24.40 4.23 6.30
CA GLU A 235 -23.90 2.86 6.22
C GLU A 235 -24.73 2.05 5.20
N PRO A 236 -24.13 1.05 4.50
CA PRO A 236 -24.85 0.17 3.58
C PRO A 236 -26.05 -0.50 4.26
N GLY A 237 -27.20 -0.44 3.59
CA GLY A 237 -28.44 -1.05 4.09
C GLY A 237 -29.34 -0.13 4.94
N ASN A 238 -28.86 1.05 5.35
CA ASN A 238 -29.64 2.06 6.08
C ASN A 238 -29.79 3.38 5.30
N GLU A 239 -29.67 3.32 3.99
CA GLU A 239 -29.63 4.47 3.09
C GLU A 239 -30.85 4.52 2.17
N SER A 240 -31.13 5.69 1.57
CA SER A 240 -32.18 5.82 0.57
C SER A 240 -31.88 4.98 -0.69
N LEU A 241 -32.92 4.60 -1.44
CA LEU A 241 -32.77 3.84 -2.68
C LEU A 241 -31.86 4.56 -3.70
N ALA A 242 -31.90 5.89 -3.76
CA ALA A 242 -31.04 6.69 -4.61
C ALA A 242 -29.57 6.57 -4.22
N VAL A 243 -29.23 6.68 -2.95
CA VAL A 243 -27.88 6.53 -2.41
C VAL A 243 -27.35 5.11 -2.65
N SER A 244 -28.19 4.09 -2.40
CA SER A 244 -27.85 2.69 -2.64
C SER A 244 -27.51 2.42 -4.12
N LYS A 245 -28.26 3.02 -5.05
CA LYS A 245 -27.98 2.93 -6.50
C LYS A 245 -26.62 3.55 -6.83
N VAL A 246 -26.35 4.78 -6.39
CA VAL A 246 -25.05 5.47 -6.65
C VAL A 246 -23.88 4.65 -6.13
N ARG A 247 -24.03 4.03 -4.94
CA ARG A 247 -23.00 3.14 -4.37
C ARG A 247 -22.78 1.92 -5.26
N ALA A 248 -23.85 1.26 -5.69
CA ALA A 248 -23.78 0.07 -6.54
C ALA A 248 -23.09 0.38 -7.88
N ASP A 249 -23.50 1.46 -8.54
CA ASP A 249 -22.94 1.91 -9.81
C ASP A 249 -21.45 2.28 -9.68
N PHE A 250 -21.08 2.98 -8.59
CA PHE A 250 -19.68 3.29 -8.31
C PHE A 250 -18.84 2.03 -8.09
N VAL A 251 -19.32 1.07 -7.29
CA VAL A 251 -18.64 -0.20 -7.02
C VAL A 251 -18.48 -1.00 -8.31
N GLU A 252 -19.50 -1.07 -9.16
CA GLU A 252 -19.44 -1.75 -10.46
C GLU A 252 -18.37 -1.10 -11.36
N GLY A 253 -18.36 0.23 -11.48
CA GLY A 253 -17.39 0.97 -12.29
C GLY A 253 -15.97 0.91 -11.77
N SER A 254 -15.77 0.89 -10.43
CA SER A 254 -14.44 0.86 -9.81
C SER A 254 -13.84 -0.55 -9.68
N ARG A 255 -14.64 -1.61 -9.63
CA ARG A 255 -14.19 -3.01 -9.50
C ARG A 255 -13.14 -3.41 -10.54
N PRO A 256 -13.31 -3.13 -11.86
CA PRO A 256 -12.30 -3.46 -12.86
C PRO A 256 -10.95 -2.75 -12.65
N LEU A 257 -10.95 -1.64 -11.89
CA LEU A 257 -9.74 -0.86 -11.62
C LEU A 257 -8.90 -1.46 -10.49
N MET A 258 -9.48 -2.30 -9.62
CA MET A 258 -8.79 -2.90 -8.49
C MET A 258 -7.60 -3.79 -8.92
N LYS A 259 -7.65 -4.41 -10.09
CA LYS A 259 -6.49 -5.13 -10.65
C LYS A 259 -5.27 -4.23 -10.86
N TYR A 260 -5.47 -2.95 -11.21
CA TYR A 260 -4.36 -2.01 -11.40
C TYR A 260 -3.83 -1.52 -10.05
N THR A 261 -4.70 -1.30 -9.06
CA THR A 261 -4.23 -0.98 -7.69
C THR A 261 -3.34 -2.10 -7.17
N ASN A 262 -3.71 -3.35 -7.41
CA ASN A 262 -2.94 -4.53 -7.00
C ASN A 262 -1.56 -4.57 -7.69
N LEU A 263 -1.50 -4.36 -9.02
CA LEU A 263 -0.24 -4.33 -9.77
C LEU A 263 0.70 -3.18 -9.34
N LEU A 264 0.18 -2.12 -8.73
CA LEU A 264 0.95 -0.98 -8.24
C LEU A 264 1.41 -1.12 -6.79
N THR A 265 1.15 -2.27 -6.14
CA THR A 265 1.56 -2.56 -4.77
C THR A 265 2.80 -3.46 -4.70
N PHE A 266 3.01 -4.15 -3.59
CA PHE A 266 4.23 -4.87 -3.25
C PHE A 266 4.60 -5.97 -4.25
N ASN A 267 3.67 -6.85 -4.62
CA ASN A 267 4.00 -8.12 -5.30
C ASN A 267 4.68 -7.92 -6.65
N SER A 268 4.17 -7.05 -7.51
CA SER A 268 4.76 -6.75 -8.83
C SER A 268 6.16 -6.18 -8.71
N ARG A 269 6.37 -5.29 -7.73
CA ARG A 269 7.68 -4.67 -7.43
C ARG A 269 8.67 -5.71 -6.93
N ALA A 270 8.24 -6.52 -5.96
CA ALA A 270 9.07 -7.56 -5.37
C ALA A 270 9.50 -8.60 -6.41
N ILE A 271 8.58 -9.08 -7.26
CA ILE A 271 8.91 -10.06 -8.31
C ILE A 271 9.94 -9.47 -9.29
N CYS A 272 9.74 -8.24 -9.77
CA CYS A 272 10.69 -7.59 -10.66
C CYS A 272 12.06 -7.41 -9.99
N LEU A 273 12.08 -6.96 -8.73
CA LEU A 273 13.30 -6.81 -7.93
C LEU A 273 14.03 -8.17 -7.78
N TYR A 274 13.30 -9.24 -7.44
CA TYR A 274 13.88 -10.58 -7.29
C TYR A 274 14.55 -11.05 -8.57
N ILE A 275 13.82 -11.00 -9.67
CA ILE A 275 14.35 -11.43 -10.98
C ILE A 275 15.59 -10.62 -11.35
N THR A 276 15.55 -9.30 -11.24
CA THR A 276 16.63 -8.43 -11.67
C THR A 276 17.86 -8.51 -10.77
N CYS A 277 17.69 -8.74 -9.47
CA CYS A 277 18.80 -8.98 -8.55
C CYS A 277 19.46 -10.35 -8.79
N LEU A 278 18.66 -11.41 -9.00
CA LEU A 278 19.18 -12.76 -9.32
C LEU A 278 19.91 -12.79 -10.66
N LEU A 279 19.47 -12.01 -11.65
CA LEU A 279 20.11 -11.87 -12.96
C LEU A 279 21.25 -10.83 -12.96
N ASN A 280 21.58 -10.24 -11.80
CA ASN A 280 22.60 -9.20 -11.65
C ASN A 280 22.39 -7.95 -12.53
N CYS A 281 21.14 -7.56 -12.78
CA CYS A 281 20.77 -6.36 -13.53
C CYS A 281 19.74 -5.49 -12.82
N PRO A 282 19.94 -5.09 -11.52
CA PRO A 282 18.93 -4.40 -10.73
C PRO A 282 18.55 -3.01 -11.25
N TRP A 283 19.32 -2.40 -12.15
CA TRP A 283 18.93 -1.18 -12.84
C TRP A 283 17.63 -1.34 -13.65
N VAL A 284 17.32 -2.56 -14.12
CA VAL A 284 16.08 -2.86 -14.84
C VAL A 284 14.88 -2.70 -13.92
N TYR A 285 14.99 -3.04 -12.63
CA TYR A 285 13.95 -2.78 -11.64
C TYR A 285 13.61 -1.28 -11.52
N LEU A 286 14.63 -0.41 -11.49
CA LEU A 286 14.40 1.04 -11.44
C LEU A 286 13.68 1.55 -12.70
N LEU A 287 14.04 1.02 -13.87
CA LEU A 287 13.35 1.35 -15.12
C LEU A 287 11.92 0.79 -15.16
N PHE A 288 11.69 -0.40 -14.62
CA PHE A 288 10.33 -0.96 -14.46
C PHE A 288 9.42 -0.04 -13.65
N GLU A 289 9.91 0.49 -12.52
CA GLU A 289 9.20 1.48 -11.68
C GLU A 289 8.86 2.75 -12.46
N ILE A 290 9.83 3.27 -13.20
CA ILE A 290 9.68 4.54 -13.92
C ILE A 290 8.79 4.39 -15.16
N LEU A 291 8.96 3.32 -15.92
CA LEU A 291 8.30 3.18 -17.22
C LEU A 291 7.00 2.39 -17.11
N VAL A 292 7.09 1.12 -16.65
CA VAL A 292 5.95 0.21 -16.69
C VAL A 292 4.90 0.58 -15.65
N LEU A 293 5.32 0.75 -14.39
CA LEU A 293 4.37 1.06 -13.32
C LEU A 293 3.81 2.49 -13.45
N THR A 294 4.58 3.43 -14.03
CA THR A 294 4.04 4.77 -14.30
C THR A 294 2.95 4.76 -15.38
N VAL A 295 3.10 3.96 -16.44
CA VAL A 295 2.04 3.81 -17.45
C VAL A 295 0.77 3.21 -16.83
N LEU A 296 0.91 2.17 -16.01
CA LEU A 296 -0.23 1.56 -15.30
C LEU A 296 -0.88 2.56 -14.33
N TYR A 297 -0.07 3.33 -13.61
CA TYR A 297 -0.53 4.37 -12.70
C TYR A 297 -1.34 5.45 -13.43
N VAL A 298 -0.82 5.99 -14.52
CA VAL A 298 -1.50 7.03 -15.32
C VAL A 298 -2.82 6.50 -15.89
N HIS A 299 -2.80 5.25 -16.38
CA HIS A 299 -4.02 4.60 -16.89
C HIS A 299 -5.07 4.44 -15.79
N MET A 300 -4.70 3.87 -14.65
CA MET A 300 -5.60 3.69 -13.50
C MET A 300 -6.17 5.02 -13.02
N HIS A 301 -5.30 6.01 -12.83
CA HIS A 301 -5.67 7.34 -12.38
C HIS A 301 -6.67 8.01 -13.32
N SER A 302 -6.37 8.03 -14.63
CA SER A 302 -7.25 8.61 -15.65
C SER A 302 -8.63 7.93 -15.67
N ARG A 303 -8.67 6.60 -15.59
CA ARG A 303 -9.93 5.84 -15.59
C ARG A 303 -10.75 6.09 -14.33
N HIS A 304 -10.10 6.17 -13.17
CA HIS A 304 -10.79 6.43 -11.90
C HIS A 304 -11.36 7.86 -11.85
N GLU A 305 -10.57 8.86 -12.25
CA GLU A 305 -11.04 10.25 -12.30
C GLU A 305 -12.18 10.44 -13.32
N HIS A 306 -12.13 9.74 -14.45
CA HIS A 306 -13.23 9.74 -15.42
C HIS A 306 -14.51 9.11 -14.87
N LEU A 307 -14.41 7.97 -14.16
CA LEU A 307 -15.54 7.38 -13.45
C LEU A 307 -16.19 8.40 -12.49
N CYS A 308 -15.37 9.09 -11.69
CA CYS A 308 -15.87 10.07 -10.74
C CYS A 308 -16.54 11.28 -11.43
N GLU A 309 -16.05 11.70 -12.60
CA GLU A 309 -16.67 12.76 -13.40
C GLU A 309 -18.05 12.33 -13.91
N THR A 310 -18.18 11.14 -14.49
CA THR A 310 -19.44 10.57 -14.96
C THR A 310 -20.46 10.45 -13.81
N MET A 311 -20.04 9.90 -12.68
CA MET A 311 -20.89 9.77 -11.49
C MET A 311 -21.33 11.12 -10.95
N LEU A 312 -20.48 12.17 -11.02
CA LEU A 312 -20.85 13.53 -10.61
C LEU A 312 -21.91 14.14 -11.54
N GLU A 313 -21.80 13.88 -12.84
CA GLU A 313 -22.80 14.35 -13.81
C GLU A 313 -24.17 13.68 -13.59
N GLU A 314 -24.18 12.38 -13.31
CA GLU A 314 -25.40 11.64 -12.98
C GLU A 314 -26.08 12.13 -11.70
N LEU A 315 -25.29 12.54 -10.68
CA LEU A 315 -25.86 13.11 -9.44
C LEU A 315 -26.48 14.49 -9.61
N LYS A 316 -26.10 15.23 -10.65
CA LYS A 316 -26.60 16.59 -10.90
C LYS A 316 -27.83 16.63 -11.81
N ASN A 317 -28.09 15.53 -12.54
CA ASN A 317 -29.26 15.39 -13.43
C ASN A 317 -30.41 14.68 -12.72
#